data_f3569db232eeb464992e30bac030490f
#
_entry.id   f3569db232eeb464992e30bac030490f
#
_cell.length_a   1.000
_cell.length_b   1.000
_cell.length_c   1.000
_cell.angle_alpha   90.00
_cell.angle_beta   90.00
_cell.angle_gamma   90.00
#
_symmetry.space_group_name_H-M   'P 1'
#
loop_
_entity.id
_entity.type
_entity.pdbx_description
1 polymer ?
#
loop_
_entity_poly.entity_id
_entity_poly.type
_entity_poly.pdbx_seq_one_letter_code
_entity_poly.pdbx_strand_id
1 'polypeptide(L)'
;MDGNTYERVKEDYDKLKDNVVAEKKMYKFVKRTVDIIASIFGIILLVPITIIVCILNFFTQNKGPIFFVQERIGKDGNLFKMYKFRTMVINAEEILNRHIEEKTDIGKEYIKNKKISNDPRITKVGKFLRRTSLDEFPQFINVLKGDMSLVGPRPYLLREVKDMNEYYYYIVKDKPGLTGPCQVAGRSNIDFEERLELDYKYVINKSLKKDFIILMKTIAAVFKKEGAI
;
A
#
# COMPACT_ATOMS: atom_id res chain seq x y z
N MET A 1 13.06 -3.84 -14.75
CA MET A 1 13.89 -4.73 -13.92
C MET A 1 14.03 -6.02 -14.68
N ASP A 2 15.23 -6.45 -14.96
CA ASP A 2 15.43 -7.78 -15.56
C ASP A 2 15.13 -8.86 -14.51
N GLY A 3 14.65 -10.03 -14.97
CA GLY A 3 14.31 -11.14 -14.08
C GLY A 3 15.47 -11.59 -13.17
N ASN A 4 16.69 -11.30 -13.59
CA ASN A 4 17.92 -11.68 -12.90
C ASN A 4 18.12 -10.95 -11.55
N THR A 5 17.66 -9.69 -11.44
CA THR A 5 17.75 -8.92 -10.18
C THR A 5 16.74 -9.43 -9.14
N TYR A 6 15.53 -9.83 -9.60
CA TYR A 6 14.51 -10.39 -8.71
C TYR A 6 14.94 -11.74 -8.12
N GLU A 7 15.46 -12.66 -8.97
CA GLU A 7 15.92 -13.97 -8.53
C GLU A 7 17.10 -13.85 -7.55
N ARG A 8 18.06 -12.96 -7.79
CA ARG A 8 19.19 -12.73 -6.88
C ARG A 8 18.73 -12.21 -5.51
N VAL A 9 17.79 -11.27 -5.50
CA VAL A 9 17.21 -10.72 -4.26
C VAL A 9 16.44 -11.80 -3.50
N LYS A 10 15.78 -12.72 -4.19
CA LYS A 10 15.08 -13.86 -3.61
C LYS A 10 16.05 -14.88 -2.98
N GLU A 11 17.16 -15.19 -3.67
CA GLU A 11 18.21 -16.08 -3.13
C GLU A 11 18.85 -15.50 -1.86
N ASP A 12 19.14 -14.21 -1.84
CA ASP A 12 19.70 -13.55 -0.66
C ASP A 12 18.70 -13.52 0.50
N TYR A 13 17.38 -13.37 0.20
CA TYR A 13 16.32 -13.52 1.19
C TYR A 13 16.31 -14.90 1.84
N ASP A 14 16.42 -15.98 1.06
CA ASP A 14 16.39 -17.33 1.58
C ASP A 14 17.58 -17.62 2.52
N LYS A 15 18.74 -16.98 2.28
CA LYS A 15 19.93 -17.07 3.17
C LYS A 15 19.74 -16.36 4.51
N LEU A 16 18.90 -15.30 4.57
CA LEU A 16 18.68 -14.50 5.78
C LEU A 16 17.45 -14.94 6.59
N LYS A 17 16.67 -15.88 6.05
CA LYS A 17 15.38 -16.34 6.59
C LYS A 17 15.45 -16.86 8.03
N ASP A 18 16.58 -17.43 8.43
CA ASP A 18 16.74 -18.05 9.74
C ASP A 18 16.95 -17.06 10.90
N ASN A 19 17.23 -15.80 10.60
CA ASN A 19 17.55 -14.77 11.60
C ASN A 19 16.36 -13.96 12.10
N VAL A 20 15.13 -14.25 11.62
CA VAL A 20 13.94 -13.51 12.05
C VAL A 20 13.25 -14.20 13.22
N VAL A 21 12.93 -13.40 14.23
CA VAL A 21 12.19 -13.81 15.44
C VAL A 21 10.97 -14.66 15.08
N ALA A 22 10.94 -15.90 15.57
CA ALA A 22 9.81 -16.79 15.38
C ALA A 22 8.54 -16.14 15.96
N GLU A 23 7.55 -15.87 15.10
CA GLU A 23 6.27 -15.33 15.55
C GLU A 23 5.55 -16.30 16.46
N LYS A 24 5.11 -15.81 17.62
CA LYS A 24 4.28 -16.60 18.52
C LYS A 24 2.99 -17.03 17.80
N LYS A 25 2.65 -18.30 17.84
CA LYS A 25 1.43 -18.87 17.20
C LYS A 25 0.15 -18.11 17.58
N MET A 26 0.06 -17.68 18.84
CA MET A 26 -1.07 -16.89 19.36
C MET A 26 -1.19 -15.54 18.64
N TYR A 27 -0.07 -14.83 18.39
CA TYR A 27 -0.08 -13.57 17.65
C TYR A 27 -0.65 -13.76 16.23
N LYS A 28 -0.18 -14.75 15.50
CA LYS A 28 -0.66 -15.06 14.14
C LYS A 28 -2.15 -15.38 14.12
N PHE A 29 -2.61 -16.20 15.10
CA PHE A 29 -4.01 -16.59 15.19
C PHE A 29 -4.92 -15.38 15.45
N VAL A 30 -4.63 -14.61 16.52
CA VAL A 30 -5.42 -13.43 16.88
C VAL A 30 -5.43 -12.40 15.75
N LYS A 31 -4.26 -12.10 15.19
CA LYS A 31 -4.14 -11.17 14.05
C LYS A 31 -5.01 -11.62 12.88
N ARG A 32 -4.94 -12.88 12.48
CA ARG A 32 -5.73 -13.40 11.35
C ARG A 32 -7.23 -13.37 11.62
N THR A 33 -7.65 -13.66 12.86
CA THR A 33 -9.06 -13.57 13.25
C THR A 33 -9.57 -12.14 13.13
N VAL A 34 -8.81 -11.16 13.62
CA VAL A 34 -9.16 -9.73 13.48
C VAL A 34 -9.18 -9.30 12.01
N ASP A 35 -8.21 -9.74 11.21
CA ASP A 35 -8.16 -9.47 9.76
C ASP A 35 -9.43 -9.95 9.05
N ILE A 36 -9.87 -11.18 9.34
CA ILE A 36 -11.08 -11.77 8.72
C ILE A 36 -12.33 -11.01 9.14
N ILE A 37 -12.53 -10.78 10.43
CA ILE A 37 -13.73 -10.10 10.96
C ILE A 37 -13.83 -8.70 10.35
N ALA A 38 -12.78 -7.90 10.44
CA ALA A 38 -12.79 -6.55 9.89
C ALA A 38 -12.92 -6.52 8.37
N SER A 39 -12.38 -7.52 7.65
CA SER A 39 -12.54 -7.61 6.20
C SER A 39 -13.98 -7.89 5.79
N ILE A 40 -14.70 -8.73 6.52
CA ILE A 40 -16.13 -8.99 6.26
C ILE A 40 -16.91 -7.68 6.40
N PHE A 41 -16.70 -6.92 7.48
CA PHE A 41 -17.35 -5.61 7.65
C PHE A 41 -16.95 -4.62 6.56
N GLY A 42 -15.65 -4.56 6.21
CA GLY A 42 -15.18 -3.70 5.13
C GLY A 42 -15.79 -4.03 3.77
N ILE A 43 -15.98 -5.32 3.47
CA ILE A 43 -16.61 -5.77 2.22
C ILE A 43 -18.12 -5.43 2.20
N ILE A 44 -18.82 -5.56 3.32
CA ILE A 44 -20.24 -5.14 3.42
C ILE A 44 -20.35 -3.64 3.10
N LEU A 45 -19.46 -2.81 3.64
CA LEU A 45 -19.42 -1.38 3.36
C LEU A 45 -18.94 -1.05 1.94
N LEU A 46 -18.14 -1.92 1.33
CA LEU A 46 -17.65 -1.73 -0.04
C LEU A 46 -18.80 -1.67 -1.06
N VAL A 47 -19.89 -2.40 -0.83
CA VAL A 47 -21.03 -2.43 -1.76
C VAL A 47 -21.66 -1.04 -1.95
N PRO A 48 -22.17 -0.34 -0.90
CA PRO A 48 -22.72 1.00 -1.07
C PRO A 48 -21.69 2.01 -1.56
N ILE A 49 -20.43 1.90 -1.12
CA ILE A 49 -19.35 2.78 -1.60
C ILE A 49 -19.14 2.58 -3.12
N THR A 50 -19.15 1.33 -3.60
CA THR A 50 -19.02 1.06 -5.04
C THR A 50 -20.15 1.70 -5.83
N ILE A 51 -21.39 1.62 -5.36
CA ILE A 51 -22.54 2.26 -6.01
C ILE A 51 -22.34 3.78 -6.12
N ILE A 52 -21.89 4.42 -5.03
CA ILE A 52 -21.61 5.86 -5.03
C ILE A 52 -20.51 6.20 -6.03
N VAL A 53 -19.41 5.43 -6.04
CA VAL A 53 -18.28 5.64 -6.96
C VAL A 53 -18.73 5.43 -8.42
N CYS A 54 -19.59 4.45 -8.70
CA CYS A 54 -20.21 4.24 -10.02
C CYS A 54 -20.96 5.49 -10.48
N ILE A 55 -21.84 6.02 -9.63
CA ILE A 55 -22.65 7.20 -9.92
C ILE A 55 -21.71 8.40 -10.18
N LEU A 56 -20.73 8.65 -9.30
CA LEU A 56 -19.77 9.74 -9.48
C LEU A 56 -18.95 9.60 -10.77
N ASN A 57 -18.51 8.38 -11.11
CA ASN A 57 -17.74 8.12 -12.32
C ASN A 57 -18.58 8.31 -13.58
N PHE A 58 -19.90 8.04 -13.52
CA PHE A 58 -20.82 8.24 -14.64
C PHE A 58 -20.88 9.71 -15.09
N PHE A 59 -20.85 10.64 -14.16
CA PHE A 59 -20.88 12.09 -14.43
C PHE A 59 -19.51 12.69 -14.78
N THR A 60 -18.44 11.90 -14.81
CA THR A 60 -17.11 12.40 -15.17
C THR A 60 -16.82 12.21 -16.67
N GLN A 61 -16.02 13.10 -17.24
CA GLN A 61 -15.53 12.94 -18.62
C GLN A 61 -14.50 11.82 -18.77
N ASN A 62 -13.88 11.39 -17.67
CA ASN A 62 -12.83 10.39 -17.65
C ASN A 62 -13.42 8.98 -17.45
N LYS A 63 -14.21 8.54 -18.43
CA LYS A 63 -14.86 7.23 -18.41
C LYS A 63 -13.83 6.10 -18.47
N GLY A 64 -14.01 5.07 -17.63
CA GLY A 64 -13.14 3.89 -17.59
C GLY A 64 -13.46 2.98 -16.41
N PRO A 65 -12.72 1.90 -16.21
CA PRO A 65 -12.97 0.93 -15.15
C PRO A 65 -12.96 1.60 -13.78
N ILE A 66 -13.89 1.21 -12.92
CA ILE A 66 -14.02 1.76 -11.56
C ILE A 66 -12.91 1.26 -10.67
N PHE A 67 -12.56 -0.01 -10.82
CA PHE A 67 -11.48 -0.63 -10.09
C PHE A 67 -10.16 -0.49 -10.84
N PHE A 68 -9.11 -0.32 -10.06
CA PHE A 68 -7.72 -0.35 -10.48
C PHE A 68 -7.04 -1.54 -9.81
N VAL A 69 -6.28 -2.30 -10.58
CA VAL A 69 -5.55 -3.47 -10.10
C VAL A 69 -4.07 -3.25 -10.39
N GLN A 70 -3.23 -3.43 -9.39
CA GLN A 70 -1.79 -3.26 -9.52
C GLN A 70 -1.05 -4.37 -8.79
N GLU A 71 -0.05 -4.94 -9.45
CA GLU A 71 0.83 -5.92 -8.81
C GLU A 71 1.70 -5.25 -7.75
N ARG A 72 1.79 -5.91 -6.60
CA ARG A 72 2.57 -5.50 -5.44
C ARG A 72 3.33 -6.68 -4.87
N ILE A 73 4.38 -6.37 -4.14
CA ILE A 73 5.16 -7.35 -3.41
C ILE A 73 4.41 -7.68 -2.12
N GLY A 74 4.15 -8.96 -1.95
CA GLY A 74 3.53 -9.53 -0.76
C GLY A 74 4.54 -10.27 0.10
N LYS A 75 4.00 -11.11 0.99
CA LYS A 75 4.81 -11.92 1.88
C LYS A 75 5.72 -12.88 1.10
N ASP A 76 6.94 -13.05 1.64
CA ASP A 76 8.00 -13.91 1.07
C ASP A 76 8.39 -13.52 -0.37
N GLY A 77 8.15 -12.23 -0.75
CA GLY A 77 8.46 -11.70 -2.08
C GLY A 77 7.47 -12.10 -3.18
N ASN A 78 6.40 -12.84 -2.85
CA ASN A 78 5.39 -13.25 -3.81
C ASN A 78 4.59 -12.06 -4.32
N LEU A 79 4.34 -11.98 -5.62
CA LEU A 79 3.51 -10.92 -6.18
C LEU A 79 2.03 -11.21 -5.97
N PHE A 80 1.26 -10.18 -5.67
CA PHE A 80 -0.19 -10.26 -5.57
C PHE A 80 -0.87 -9.06 -6.25
N LYS A 81 -2.12 -9.25 -6.66
CA LYS A 81 -2.95 -8.20 -7.27
C LYS A 81 -3.65 -7.41 -6.18
N MET A 82 -3.21 -6.17 -5.96
CA MET A 82 -3.82 -5.24 -5.03
C MET A 82 -4.98 -4.50 -5.69
N TYR A 83 -6.14 -4.46 -5.04
CA TYR A 83 -7.35 -3.80 -5.53
C TYR A 83 -7.52 -2.41 -4.93
N LYS A 84 -7.88 -1.43 -5.77
CA LYS A 84 -8.24 -0.06 -5.37
C LYS A 84 -9.39 0.47 -6.22
N PHE A 85 -10.04 1.53 -5.78
CA PHE A 85 -10.79 2.35 -6.72
C PHE A 85 -9.82 3.18 -7.57
N ARG A 86 -10.14 3.35 -8.84
CA ARG A 86 -9.36 4.18 -9.76
C ARG A 86 -9.50 5.66 -9.40
N THR A 87 -8.40 6.29 -9.08
CA THR A 87 -8.32 7.70 -8.69
C THR A 87 -7.62 8.58 -9.73
N MET A 88 -6.98 7.96 -10.72
CA MET A 88 -6.20 8.62 -11.76
C MET A 88 -6.84 8.45 -13.15
N VAL A 89 -6.39 9.25 -14.09
CA VAL A 89 -6.71 9.11 -15.52
C VAL A 89 -6.23 7.75 -16.06
N ILE A 90 -6.82 7.28 -17.17
CA ILE A 90 -6.53 5.94 -17.71
C ILE A 90 -5.05 5.80 -18.11
N ASN A 91 -4.47 6.81 -18.73
CA ASN A 91 -3.09 6.84 -19.22
C ASN A 91 -2.09 7.42 -18.18
N ALA A 92 -2.40 7.29 -16.87
CA ALA A 92 -1.59 7.86 -15.79
C ALA A 92 -0.12 7.38 -15.79
N GLU A 93 0.12 6.12 -16.16
CA GLU A 93 1.47 5.55 -16.20
C GLU A 93 2.28 6.12 -17.38
N GLU A 94 1.67 6.28 -18.57
CA GLU A 94 2.29 6.88 -19.73
C GLU A 94 2.67 8.35 -19.46
N ILE A 95 1.78 9.09 -18.79
CA ILE A 95 2.04 10.48 -18.38
C ILE A 95 3.25 10.53 -17.43
N LEU A 96 3.32 9.62 -16.48
CA LEU A 96 4.46 9.55 -15.54
C LEU A 96 5.76 9.25 -16.27
N ASN A 97 5.77 8.24 -17.12
CA ASN A 97 6.96 7.83 -17.85
C ASN A 97 7.49 8.98 -18.72
N ARG A 98 6.60 9.72 -19.40
CA ARG A 98 6.98 10.93 -20.14
C ARG A 98 7.66 11.97 -19.24
N HIS A 99 7.09 12.27 -18.09
CA HIS A 99 7.70 13.21 -17.14
C HIS A 99 9.08 12.75 -16.65
N ILE A 100 9.29 11.44 -16.48
CA ILE A 100 10.58 10.87 -16.08
C ILE A 100 11.60 11.00 -17.24
N GLU A 101 11.21 10.65 -18.47
CA GLU A 101 12.07 10.71 -19.67
C GLU A 101 12.48 12.16 -20.00
N GLU A 102 11.52 13.08 -19.92
CA GLU A 102 11.75 14.52 -20.14
C GLU A 102 12.44 15.21 -18.95
N LYS A 103 12.73 14.49 -17.88
CA LYS A 103 13.38 15.01 -16.66
C LYS A 103 12.71 16.26 -16.07
N THR A 104 11.40 16.35 -16.18
CA THR A 104 10.62 17.45 -15.60
C THR A 104 10.71 17.44 -14.07
N ASP A 105 10.30 18.53 -13.40
CA ASP A 105 10.31 18.60 -11.94
C ASP A 105 9.39 17.54 -11.32
N ILE A 106 8.26 17.23 -11.96
CA ILE A 106 7.38 16.13 -11.59
C ILE A 106 8.11 14.78 -11.65
N GLY A 107 8.86 14.52 -12.74
CA GLY A 107 9.65 13.31 -12.91
C GLY A 107 10.76 13.20 -11.87
N LYS A 108 11.46 14.27 -11.59
CA LYS A 108 12.51 14.33 -10.53
C LYS A 108 11.93 14.09 -9.14
N GLU A 109 10.81 14.73 -8.80
CA GLU A 109 10.11 14.51 -7.54
C GLU A 109 9.72 13.04 -7.37
N TYR A 110 9.17 12.42 -8.42
CA TYR A 110 8.80 11.00 -8.37
C TYR A 110 10.01 10.08 -8.18
N ILE A 111 11.11 10.32 -8.90
CA ILE A 111 12.33 9.50 -8.76
C ILE A 111 12.83 9.54 -7.31
N LYS A 112 12.85 10.72 -6.68
CA LYS A 112 13.33 10.93 -5.31
C LYS A 112 12.37 10.35 -4.27
N ASN A 113 11.08 10.71 -4.33
CA ASN A 113 10.13 10.47 -3.25
C ASN A 113 9.18 9.29 -3.52
N LYS A 114 9.20 8.70 -4.73
CA LYS A 114 8.27 7.69 -5.24
C LYS A 114 6.79 8.14 -5.16
N LYS A 115 6.59 9.46 -5.13
CA LYS A 115 5.28 10.11 -5.17
C LYS A 115 5.42 11.54 -5.73
N ILE A 116 4.25 12.16 -6.05
CA ILE A 116 4.16 13.53 -6.54
C ILE A 116 3.16 14.27 -5.65
N SER A 117 3.55 15.43 -5.11
CA SER A 117 2.74 16.21 -4.15
C SER A 117 1.45 16.77 -4.78
N ASN A 118 1.56 17.35 -5.98
CA ASN A 118 0.42 17.84 -6.76
C ASN A 118 0.32 17.05 -8.06
N ASP A 119 -0.11 15.80 -7.96
CA ASP A 119 -0.15 14.90 -9.08
C ASP A 119 -1.28 15.25 -10.09
N PRO A 120 -0.94 15.74 -11.31
CA PRO A 120 -1.92 16.16 -12.30
C PRO A 120 -2.76 15.00 -12.84
N ARG A 121 -2.33 13.77 -12.61
CA ARG A 121 -3.03 12.56 -13.08
C ARG A 121 -4.26 12.23 -12.22
N ILE A 122 -4.39 12.84 -11.03
CA ILE A 122 -5.49 12.56 -10.10
C ILE A 122 -6.74 13.30 -10.55
N THR A 123 -7.83 12.55 -10.75
CA THR A 123 -9.13 13.11 -11.12
C THR A 123 -9.81 13.83 -9.95
N LYS A 124 -10.84 14.67 -10.21
CA LYS A 124 -11.62 15.31 -9.14
C LYS A 124 -12.26 14.31 -8.18
N VAL A 125 -12.85 13.23 -8.72
CA VAL A 125 -13.40 12.12 -7.94
C VAL A 125 -12.28 11.39 -7.19
N GLY A 126 -11.13 11.18 -7.85
CA GLY A 126 -9.95 10.59 -7.23
C GLY A 126 -9.43 11.38 -6.03
N LYS A 127 -9.41 12.71 -6.11
CA LYS A 127 -9.04 13.57 -4.96
C LYS A 127 -10.00 13.38 -3.77
N PHE A 128 -11.30 13.28 -4.03
CA PHE A 128 -12.28 12.99 -2.99
C PHE A 128 -12.04 11.61 -2.35
N LEU A 129 -11.89 10.57 -3.17
CA LEU A 129 -11.66 9.20 -2.69
C LEU A 129 -10.37 9.09 -1.85
N ARG A 130 -9.27 9.69 -2.30
CA ARG A 130 -8.00 9.72 -1.56
C ARG A 130 -8.12 10.47 -0.24
N ARG A 131 -8.77 11.65 -0.27
CA ARG A 131 -8.96 12.46 0.95
C ARG A 131 -9.79 11.73 2.02
N THR A 132 -10.69 10.85 1.61
CA THR A 132 -11.52 10.04 2.50
C THR A 132 -10.95 8.64 2.75
N SER A 133 -9.83 8.28 2.10
CA SER A 133 -9.24 6.93 2.09
C SER A 133 -10.19 5.84 1.57
N LEU A 134 -11.27 6.23 0.90
CA LEU A 134 -12.24 5.28 0.33
C LEU A 134 -11.66 4.50 -0.86
N ASP A 135 -10.64 5.05 -1.54
CA ASP A 135 -9.97 4.37 -2.65
C ASP A 135 -9.31 3.05 -2.24
N GLU A 136 -9.02 2.86 -0.97
CA GLU A 136 -8.37 1.66 -0.45
C GLU A 136 -9.35 0.59 0.04
N PHE A 137 -10.66 0.86 0.11
CA PHE A 137 -11.66 -0.11 0.57
C PHE A 137 -11.65 -1.45 -0.19
N PRO A 138 -11.43 -1.52 -1.52
CA PRO A 138 -11.31 -2.79 -2.22
C PRO A 138 -10.19 -3.70 -1.69
N GLN A 139 -9.21 -3.18 -0.97
CA GLN A 139 -8.14 -3.98 -0.36
C GLN A 139 -8.63 -4.88 0.79
N PHE A 140 -9.82 -4.65 1.36
CA PHE A 140 -10.44 -5.61 2.27
C PHE A 140 -10.63 -7.00 1.63
N ILE A 141 -10.81 -7.06 0.31
CA ILE A 141 -10.80 -8.33 -0.44
C ILE A 141 -9.42 -9.00 -0.35
N ASN A 142 -8.32 -8.23 -0.48
CA ASN A 142 -6.96 -8.76 -0.34
C ASN A 142 -6.69 -9.26 1.09
N VAL A 143 -7.17 -8.52 2.10
CA VAL A 143 -7.03 -8.94 3.50
C VAL A 143 -7.81 -10.23 3.75
N LEU A 144 -9.05 -10.35 3.26
CA LEU A 144 -9.85 -11.55 3.40
C LEU A 144 -9.20 -12.75 2.71
N LYS A 145 -8.68 -12.58 1.49
CA LYS A 145 -7.92 -13.61 0.76
C LYS A 145 -6.64 -14.02 1.48
N GLY A 146 -6.07 -13.14 2.30
CA GLY A 146 -4.83 -13.36 3.02
C GLY A 146 -3.58 -12.91 2.27
N ASP A 147 -3.72 -12.17 1.17
CA ASP A 147 -2.62 -11.49 0.47
C ASP A 147 -2.06 -10.35 1.33
N MET A 148 -2.95 -9.69 2.10
CA MET A 148 -2.66 -8.57 3.00
C MET A 148 -3.14 -8.87 4.43
N SER A 149 -2.77 -7.99 5.35
CA SER A 149 -3.30 -7.87 6.71
C SER A 149 -3.88 -6.48 6.92
N LEU A 150 -4.68 -6.25 7.97
CA LEU A 150 -5.12 -4.89 8.33
C LEU A 150 -3.91 -4.02 8.65
N VAL A 151 -2.98 -4.53 9.47
CA VAL A 151 -1.77 -3.82 9.86
C VAL A 151 -0.54 -4.55 9.34
N GLY A 152 0.34 -3.83 8.68
CA GLY A 152 1.57 -4.38 8.12
C GLY A 152 2.43 -3.31 7.45
N PRO A 153 3.59 -3.69 6.93
CA PRO A 153 4.40 -2.79 6.11
C PRO A 153 3.64 -2.38 4.84
N ARG A 154 4.06 -1.28 4.23
CA ARG A 154 3.49 -0.80 2.97
C ARG A 154 3.62 -1.85 1.86
N PRO A 155 2.59 -2.06 1.00
CA PRO A 155 2.73 -2.87 -0.21
C PRO A 155 3.57 -2.13 -1.26
N TYR A 156 4.85 -2.51 -1.38
CA TYR A 156 5.79 -1.89 -2.32
C TYR A 156 5.60 -2.38 -3.75
N LEU A 157 6.01 -1.54 -4.73
CA LEU A 157 6.03 -1.89 -6.15
C LEU A 157 7.30 -2.70 -6.47
N LEU A 158 7.22 -3.59 -7.47
CA LEU A 158 8.39 -4.33 -7.94
C LEU A 158 9.53 -3.40 -8.38
N ARG A 159 9.21 -2.27 -9.03
CA ARG A 159 10.19 -1.27 -9.43
C ARG A 159 10.87 -0.52 -8.27
N GLU A 160 10.29 -0.57 -7.06
CA GLU A 160 10.87 0.06 -5.86
C GLU A 160 11.92 -0.84 -5.18
N VAL A 161 11.95 -2.16 -5.48
CA VAL A 161 12.86 -3.14 -4.85
C VAL A 161 14.32 -2.73 -4.94
N LYS A 162 14.75 -2.23 -6.10
CA LYS A 162 16.13 -1.78 -6.31
C LYS A 162 16.58 -0.65 -5.38
N ASP A 163 15.61 0.11 -4.84
CA ASP A 163 15.85 1.25 -3.96
C ASP A 163 15.60 0.87 -2.48
N MET A 164 15.15 -0.37 -2.20
CA MET A 164 14.85 -0.82 -0.83
C MET A 164 16.07 -1.33 -0.06
N ASN A 165 17.20 -1.56 -0.75
CA ASN A 165 18.43 -2.06 -0.15
C ASN A 165 18.18 -3.29 0.76
N GLU A 166 18.90 -3.40 1.87
CA GLU A 166 18.77 -4.45 2.87
C GLU A 166 17.39 -4.53 3.56
N TYR A 167 16.63 -3.42 3.60
CA TYR A 167 15.30 -3.39 4.18
C TYR A 167 14.32 -4.36 3.50
N TYR A 168 14.53 -4.63 2.22
CA TYR A 168 13.70 -5.57 1.46
C TYR A 168 13.60 -6.92 2.17
N TYR A 169 14.73 -7.49 2.58
CA TYR A 169 14.82 -8.83 3.17
C TYR A 169 13.99 -9.00 4.45
N TYR A 170 13.81 -7.92 5.18
CA TYR A 170 13.01 -7.92 6.41
C TYR A 170 11.55 -7.59 6.14
N ILE A 171 11.28 -6.58 5.32
CA ILE A 171 9.92 -6.10 5.06
C ILE A 171 9.06 -7.18 4.41
N VAL A 172 9.59 -7.92 3.44
CA VAL A 172 8.84 -8.97 2.73
C VAL A 172 8.55 -10.21 3.58
N LYS A 173 9.13 -10.35 4.76
CA LYS A 173 8.81 -11.47 5.68
C LYS A 173 7.38 -11.37 6.24
N ASP A 174 6.78 -10.21 6.14
CA ASP A 174 5.41 -9.99 6.61
C ASP A 174 4.43 -9.74 5.47
N LYS A 175 3.14 -9.96 5.74
CA LYS A 175 2.08 -9.54 4.83
C LYS A 175 2.01 -8.02 4.82
N PRO A 176 1.91 -7.39 3.64
CA PRO A 176 1.67 -5.96 3.57
C PRO A 176 0.34 -5.59 4.24
N GLY A 177 0.28 -4.38 4.80
CA GLY A 177 -0.88 -3.88 5.52
C GLY A 177 -1.78 -2.99 4.67
N LEU A 178 -3.08 -3.02 4.98
CA LEU A 178 -4.03 -1.99 4.55
C LEU A 178 -3.66 -0.65 5.22
N THR A 179 -3.25 -0.71 6.49
CA THR A 179 -2.58 0.38 7.20
C THR A 179 -1.28 -0.11 7.82
N GLY A 180 -0.47 0.81 8.33
CA GLY A 180 0.82 0.45 8.92
C GLY A 180 1.57 1.64 9.50
N PRO A 181 2.80 1.42 9.97
CA PRO A 181 3.59 2.46 10.63
C PRO A 181 3.80 3.69 9.76
N CYS A 182 4.10 3.52 8.47
CA CYS A 182 4.27 4.64 7.53
C CYS A 182 3.00 5.46 7.36
N GLN A 183 1.84 4.79 7.26
CA GLN A 183 0.55 5.46 7.03
C GLN A 183 0.14 6.33 8.22
N VAL A 184 0.56 5.98 9.45
CA VAL A 184 0.21 6.73 10.66
C VAL A 184 1.29 7.69 11.13
N ALA A 185 2.51 7.62 10.59
CA ALA A 185 3.63 8.52 10.95
C ALA A 185 3.63 9.85 10.20
N GLY A 186 2.85 9.99 9.12
CA GLY A 186 2.83 11.22 8.34
C GLY A 186 2.46 11.01 6.87
N ARG A 187 2.13 9.78 6.48
CA ARG A 187 1.71 9.41 5.10
C ARG A 187 2.63 10.02 4.03
N SER A 188 2.19 11.18 3.52
CA SER A 188 2.84 11.87 2.41
C SER A 188 4.08 12.68 2.79
N ASN A 189 4.30 12.96 4.07
CA ASN A 189 5.33 13.91 4.52
C ASN A 189 6.68 13.28 4.85
N ILE A 190 6.76 11.94 4.80
CA ILE A 190 8.00 11.20 5.06
C ILE A 190 8.61 10.74 3.73
N ASP A 191 9.95 10.76 3.65
CA ASP A 191 10.66 10.32 2.46
C ASP A 191 10.66 8.79 2.29
N PHE A 192 11.28 8.30 1.22
CA PHE A 192 11.25 6.87 0.90
C PHE A 192 12.05 6.04 1.89
N GLU A 193 13.21 6.54 2.30
CA GLU A 193 14.11 5.83 3.23
C GLU A 193 13.51 5.76 4.64
N GLU A 194 12.94 6.86 5.12
CA GLU A 194 12.24 6.89 6.41
C GLU A 194 11.06 5.91 6.43
N ARG A 195 10.34 5.76 5.31
CA ARG A 195 9.27 4.75 5.18
C ARG A 195 9.81 3.33 5.34
N LEU A 196 10.94 3.01 4.69
CA LEU A 196 11.57 1.70 4.80
C LEU A 196 11.99 1.41 6.24
N GLU A 197 12.59 2.39 6.92
CA GLU A 197 13.02 2.25 8.31
C GLU A 197 11.84 2.01 9.26
N LEU A 198 10.73 2.73 9.09
CA LEU A 198 9.51 2.54 9.88
C LEU A 198 8.91 1.14 9.69
N ASP A 199 8.82 0.67 8.44
CA ASP A 199 8.31 -0.65 8.11
C ASP A 199 9.24 -1.75 8.64
N TYR A 200 10.54 -1.58 8.52
CA TYR A 200 11.54 -2.48 9.11
C TYR A 200 11.38 -2.58 10.63
N LYS A 201 11.38 -1.42 11.33
CA LYS A 201 11.19 -1.36 12.79
C LYS A 201 9.89 -2.02 13.24
N TYR A 202 8.84 -1.93 12.42
CA TYR A 202 7.59 -2.62 12.71
C TYR A 202 7.76 -4.14 12.60
N VAL A 203 8.31 -4.63 11.49
CA VAL A 203 8.42 -6.07 11.23
C VAL A 203 9.22 -6.80 12.32
N ILE A 204 10.35 -6.22 12.75
CA ILE A 204 11.20 -6.83 13.78
C ILE A 204 10.63 -6.73 15.21
N ASN A 205 9.69 -5.80 15.47
CA ASN A 205 9.15 -5.52 16.80
C ASN A 205 7.62 -5.58 16.86
N LYS A 206 6.96 -6.25 15.91
CA LYS A 206 5.50 -6.33 15.84
C LYS A 206 4.89 -7.02 17.08
N SER A 207 3.70 -6.57 17.47
CA SER A 207 2.93 -7.13 18.57
C SER A 207 1.47 -6.71 18.46
N LEU A 208 0.54 -7.43 19.08
CA LEU A 208 -0.88 -7.08 19.12
C LEU A 208 -1.11 -5.67 19.67
N LYS A 209 -0.32 -5.25 20.67
CA LYS A 209 -0.38 -3.88 21.20
C LYS A 209 0.00 -2.83 20.16
N LYS A 210 1.07 -3.06 19.38
CA LYS A 210 1.48 -2.14 18.31
C LYS A 210 0.44 -2.11 17.20
N ASP A 211 -0.09 -3.27 16.79
CA ASP A 211 -1.15 -3.34 15.78
C ASP A 211 -2.38 -2.54 16.23
N PHE A 212 -2.81 -2.70 17.48
CA PHE A 212 -3.92 -1.94 18.04
C PHE A 212 -3.66 -0.43 18.03
N ILE A 213 -2.47 0.01 18.45
CA ILE A 213 -2.09 1.42 18.43
C ILE A 213 -2.13 1.99 17.00
N ILE A 214 -1.61 1.25 16.02
CA ILE A 214 -1.64 1.66 14.60
C ILE A 214 -3.07 1.77 14.11
N LEU A 215 -3.95 0.82 14.43
CA LEU A 215 -5.37 0.87 14.05
C LEU A 215 -6.05 2.11 14.65
N MET A 216 -5.86 2.41 15.93
CA MET A 216 -6.43 3.59 16.57
C MET A 216 -5.93 4.90 15.94
N LYS A 217 -4.63 4.98 15.66
CA LYS A 217 -4.04 6.12 14.94
C LYS A 217 -4.59 6.25 13.52
N THR A 218 -4.82 5.14 12.82
CA THR A 218 -5.41 5.15 11.47
C THR A 218 -6.82 5.73 11.50
N ILE A 219 -7.66 5.27 12.44
CA ILE A 219 -9.01 5.79 12.63
C ILE A 219 -8.95 7.31 12.88
N ALA A 220 -8.09 7.75 13.80
CA ALA A 220 -7.92 9.18 14.10
C ALA A 220 -7.46 9.99 12.88
N ALA A 221 -6.51 9.47 12.09
CA ALA A 221 -5.98 10.13 10.89
C ALA A 221 -7.04 10.24 9.78
N VAL A 222 -7.90 9.24 9.61
CA VAL A 222 -9.02 9.29 8.65
C VAL A 222 -10.01 10.39 9.05
N PHE A 223 -10.39 10.49 10.32
CA PHE A 223 -11.30 11.54 10.80
C PHE A 223 -10.69 12.95 10.70
N LYS A 224 -9.41 13.11 10.98
CA LYS A 224 -8.71 14.41 10.90
C LYS A 224 -8.37 14.82 9.46
N LYS A 225 -8.51 13.91 8.47
CA LYS A 225 -8.11 14.11 7.06
C LYS A 225 -6.63 14.50 6.90
N GLU A 226 -5.77 14.15 7.86
CA GLU A 226 -4.34 14.46 7.83
C GLU A 226 -3.61 13.63 6.78
N GLY A 227 -2.78 14.29 5.95
CA GLY A 227 -1.92 13.65 4.96
C GLY A 227 -2.63 12.96 3.78
N ALA A 228 -3.90 13.24 3.56
CA ALA A 228 -4.63 12.81 2.38
C ALA A 228 -4.42 13.82 1.25
N ILE A 229 -3.71 13.43 0.19
CA ILE A 229 -3.50 14.17 -1.06
C ILE A 229 -4.39 13.59 -2.13
#